data_8f0eda628906dfb32b6e9afbeccb1cc8
#
_entry.id   8f0eda628906dfb32b6e9afbeccb1cc8
#
_cell.length_a   1.000
_cell.length_b   1.000
_cell.length_c   1.000
_cell.angle_alpha   90.00
_cell.angle_beta   90.00
_cell.angle_gamma   90.00
#
_symmetry.space_group_name_H-M   'P 1'
#
loop_
_entity.id
_entity.type
_entity.pdbx_description
1 polymer ?
#
loop_
_entity_poly.entity_id
_entity_poly.type
_entity_poly.pdbx_seq_one_letter_code
_entity_poly.pdbx_strand_id
1 'polypeptide(L)'
;MSIKPKQRKSIRQRLRHFSKVLGPGLITGASDDDPSGIVTYSQAGATLGLATLWTALLTFPLMAAIQEMCARIGLVTSHGLAGTIRQHYSKPLLYLMLLFSFPAIVMNIGADIAGIGAVGNLLVPSLPPIYFSVIFTILLLVLMIYLPYRKIANGLKYLCVVLLVYIIVPFLYKQDIGAIFQHTFIPTIRLDKDFLSILVAILGTTISPYLFFWQATMEAEEVQHRKKKLVVDRKIIFEMREDIDIGMFFSNLVFYFIILTTGTVLYNSHIHQIDTVEQAAQALRPMAGDAAYLLFALGVIGTGLLAIPVLSGSLSYIVSETFGWSGGLDKKFHEARAFYLIMALSLVLGLSLNYIGISPIKALVYAAILYGLTAPVLIGIVMHISNNKKVMGQHTNGWVSNALGFLALIVMAAAGIGLIWMAVF
;
A
#
# COMPACT_ATOMS: atom_id res chain seq x y z
N MET A 1 -38.12 -2.72 -35.10
CA MET A 1 -37.38 -2.43 -33.89
C MET A 1 -36.00 -1.89 -34.33
N SER A 2 -35.84 -0.55 -34.34
CA SER A 2 -34.64 0.11 -34.86
C SER A 2 -33.54 0.10 -33.78
N ILE A 3 -32.46 -0.62 -34.02
CA ILE A 3 -31.27 -0.66 -33.19
C ILE A 3 -30.52 0.67 -33.42
N LYS A 4 -30.63 1.61 -32.48
CA LYS A 4 -29.83 2.85 -32.49
C LYS A 4 -28.34 2.48 -32.37
N PRO A 5 -27.46 2.97 -33.26
CA PRO A 5 -26.02 2.71 -33.15
C PRO A 5 -25.48 3.31 -31.85
N LYS A 6 -24.71 2.51 -31.08
CA LYS A 6 -23.95 2.98 -29.92
C LYS A 6 -23.03 4.12 -30.35
N GLN A 7 -23.35 5.36 -30.01
CA GLN A 7 -22.47 6.50 -30.22
C GLN A 7 -21.12 6.25 -29.53
N ARG A 8 -20.05 6.22 -30.30
CA ARG A 8 -18.67 6.18 -29.79
C ARG A 8 -18.45 7.45 -28.96
N LYS A 9 -18.38 7.30 -27.65
CA LYS A 9 -18.01 8.39 -26.73
C LYS A 9 -16.70 9.03 -27.22
N SER A 10 -16.64 10.35 -27.32
CA SER A 10 -15.42 11.08 -27.67
C SER A 10 -14.32 10.82 -26.63
N ILE A 11 -13.05 10.94 -27.02
CA ILE A 11 -11.89 10.79 -26.12
C ILE A 11 -12.04 11.69 -24.88
N ARG A 12 -12.54 12.92 -25.08
CA ARG A 12 -12.81 13.89 -24.00
C ARG A 12 -13.93 13.43 -23.05
N GLN A 13 -14.92 12.74 -23.54
CA GLN A 13 -15.99 12.13 -22.73
C GLN A 13 -15.49 10.88 -21.99
N ARG A 14 -14.57 10.12 -22.58
CA ARG A 14 -13.91 8.99 -21.94
C ARG A 14 -12.97 9.47 -20.82
N LEU A 15 -12.15 10.49 -21.05
CA LEU A 15 -11.28 11.10 -20.04
C LEU A 15 -12.08 11.73 -18.90
N ARG A 16 -13.19 12.41 -19.20
CA ARG A 16 -14.09 13.00 -18.19
C ARG A 16 -14.91 11.95 -17.43
N HIS A 17 -15.15 10.79 -18.03
CA HIS A 17 -15.73 9.63 -17.36
C HIS A 17 -14.68 8.97 -16.49
N PHE A 18 -13.47 8.78 -16.99
CA PHE A 18 -12.31 8.27 -16.28
C PHE A 18 -12.01 9.10 -15.01
N SER A 19 -11.95 10.44 -15.11
CA SER A 19 -11.73 11.31 -13.94
C SER A 19 -12.89 11.33 -12.92
N LYS A 20 -14.07 10.82 -13.28
CA LYS A 20 -15.22 10.68 -12.37
C LYS A 20 -15.34 9.28 -11.76
N VAL A 21 -14.72 8.28 -12.37
CA VAL A 21 -14.67 6.89 -11.89
C VAL A 21 -13.53 6.68 -10.90
N LEU A 22 -12.55 7.61 -10.85
CA LEU A 22 -11.43 7.54 -9.92
C LEU A 22 -11.93 7.70 -8.48
N GLY A 23 -12.09 6.57 -7.82
CA GLY A 23 -12.64 6.40 -6.48
C GLY A 23 -11.58 5.98 -5.44
N PRO A 24 -12.02 5.29 -4.39
CA PRO A 24 -11.14 4.79 -3.32
C PRO A 24 -10.00 3.91 -3.81
N GLY A 25 -10.20 3.10 -4.86
CA GLY A 25 -9.22 2.17 -5.39
C GLY A 25 -7.97 2.84 -5.94
N LEU A 26 -8.10 3.97 -6.64
CA LEU A 26 -6.94 4.74 -7.10
C LEU A 26 -6.15 5.35 -5.93
N ILE A 27 -6.84 5.85 -4.89
CA ILE A 27 -6.18 6.40 -3.70
C ILE A 27 -5.45 5.28 -2.97
N THR A 28 -6.07 4.10 -2.87
CA THR A 28 -5.47 2.90 -2.30
C THR A 28 -4.19 2.52 -3.05
N GLY A 29 -4.22 2.45 -4.38
CA GLY A 29 -3.04 2.16 -5.19
C GLY A 29 -1.94 3.22 -5.05
N ALA A 30 -2.30 4.50 -5.02
CA ALA A 30 -1.31 5.57 -4.82
C ALA A 30 -0.71 5.58 -3.40
N SER A 31 -1.40 5.02 -2.40
CA SER A 31 -0.92 4.91 -1.02
C SER A 31 -0.13 3.62 -0.77
N ASP A 32 -0.20 2.66 -1.68
CA ASP A 32 0.54 1.40 -1.64
C ASP A 32 2.04 1.61 -1.88
N ASP A 33 2.38 2.60 -2.72
CA ASP A 33 3.77 3.01 -2.97
C ASP A 33 4.28 3.96 -1.86
N ASP A 34 4.19 3.54 -0.60
CA ASP A 34 4.68 4.26 0.56
C ASP A 34 6.23 4.27 0.63
N PRO A 35 6.86 5.04 1.54
CA PRO A 35 8.31 4.99 1.73
C PRO A 35 8.85 3.58 1.98
N SER A 36 8.08 2.72 2.66
CA SER A 36 8.44 1.31 2.93
C SER A 36 8.50 0.51 1.63
N GLY A 37 7.53 0.69 0.73
CA GLY A 37 7.52 0.09 -0.60
C GLY A 37 8.71 0.54 -1.45
N ILE A 38 8.91 1.86 -1.59
CA ILE A 38 10.00 2.43 -2.41
C ILE A 38 11.36 1.85 -1.97
N VAL A 39 11.62 1.83 -0.66
CA VAL A 39 12.91 1.33 -0.13
C VAL A 39 13.02 -0.18 -0.30
N THR A 40 11.94 -0.93 -0.05
CA THR A 40 11.94 -2.39 -0.22
C THR A 40 12.22 -2.80 -1.67
N TYR A 41 11.56 -2.16 -2.64
CA TYR A 41 11.78 -2.41 -4.06
C TYR A 41 13.18 -1.98 -4.50
N SER A 42 13.67 -0.86 -3.96
CA SER A 42 15.03 -0.40 -4.22
C SER A 42 16.07 -1.38 -3.68
N GLN A 43 15.86 -1.89 -2.47
CA GLN A 43 16.73 -2.91 -1.85
C GLN A 43 16.68 -4.21 -2.66
N ALA A 44 15.51 -4.63 -3.14
CA ALA A 44 15.36 -5.83 -3.97
C ALA A 44 16.20 -5.74 -5.24
N GLY A 45 16.12 -4.63 -5.98
CA GLY A 45 16.92 -4.39 -7.16
C GLY A 45 18.42 -4.29 -6.85
N ALA A 46 18.79 -3.56 -5.80
CA ALA A 46 20.20 -3.42 -5.41
C ALA A 46 20.85 -4.75 -4.98
N THR A 47 20.14 -5.59 -4.22
CA THR A 47 20.69 -6.84 -3.69
C THR A 47 20.63 -8.00 -4.70
N LEU A 48 19.52 -8.11 -5.44
CA LEU A 48 19.21 -9.28 -6.26
C LEU A 48 19.21 -8.99 -7.77
N GLY A 49 19.52 -7.74 -8.15
CA GLY A 49 19.45 -7.33 -9.56
C GLY A 49 18.04 -7.46 -10.12
N LEU A 50 17.91 -8.17 -11.22
CA LEU A 50 16.63 -8.37 -11.88
C LEU A 50 15.85 -9.61 -11.38
N ALA A 51 16.42 -10.40 -10.47
CA ALA A 51 15.87 -11.69 -10.08
C ALA A 51 14.46 -11.66 -9.48
N THR A 52 13.99 -10.50 -9.02
CA THR A 52 12.66 -10.31 -8.43
C THR A 52 11.65 -9.61 -9.35
N LEU A 53 11.97 -9.29 -10.61
CA LEU A 53 11.05 -8.61 -11.54
C LEU A 53 9.73 -9.36 -11.76
N TRP A 54 9.78 -10.70 -11.79
CA TRP A 54 8.59 -11.54 -11.97
C TRP A 54 7.54 -11.34 -10.87
N THR A 55 7.96 -10.87 -9.69
CA THR A 55 7.04 -10.66 -8.56
C THR A 55 5.98 -9.61 -8.90
N ALA A 56 6.29 -8.59 -9.71
CA ALA A 56 5.31 -7.59 -10.12
C ALA A 56 4.17 -8.19 -10.96
N LEU A 57 4.47 -9.13 -11.86
CA LEU A 57 3.43 -9.82 -12.63
C LEU A 57 2.58 -10.73 -11.76
N LEU A 58 3.19 -11.38 -10.77
CA LEU A 58 2.49 -12.26 -9.85
C LEU A 58 1.61 -11.47 -8.87
N THR A 59 2.15 -10.41 -8.27
CA THR A 59 1.46 -9.67 -7.20
C THR A 59 0.28 -8.86 -7.72
N PHE A 60 0.32 -8.32 -8.94
CA PHE A 60 -0.77 -7.52 -9.49
C PHE A 60 -2.15 -8.22 -9.42
N PRO A 61 -2.36 -9.42 -10.00
CA PRO A 61 -3.66 -10.07 -9.91
C PRO A 61 -4.02 -10.50 -8.49
N LEU A 62 -3.02 -10.81 -7.65
CA LEU A 62 -3.26 -11.23 -6.28
C LEU A 62 -3.76 -10.06 -5.42
N MET A 63 -3.06 -8.92 -5.46
CA MET A 63 -3.46 -7.74 -4.70
C MET A 63 -4.80 -7.17 -5.20
N ALA A 64 -5.02 -7.11 -6.52
CA ALA A 64 -6.28 -6.65 -7.10
C ALA A 64 -7.45 -7.52 -6.64
N ALA A 65 -7.29 -8.85 -6.60
CA ALA A 65 -8.33 -9.77 -6.11
C ALA A 65 -8.63 -9.58 -4.63
N ILE A 66 -7.61 -9.41 -3.77
CA ILE A 66 -7.83 -9.19 -2.33
C ILE A 66 -8.48 -7.83 -2.08
N GLN A 67 -8.02 -6.77 -2.75
CA GLN A 67 -8.61 -5.43 -2.63
C GLN A 67 -10.07 -5.42 -3.13
N GLU A 68 -10.38 -6.14 -4.21
CA GLU A 68 -11.75 -6.31 -4.70
C GLU A 68 -12.64 -7.01 -3.69
N MET A 69 -12.15 -8.05 -2.99
CA MET A 69 -12.88 -8.71 -1.93
C MET A 69 -13.16 -7.75 -0.76
N CYS A 70 -12.17 -6.95 -0.34
CA CYS A 70 -12.31 -5.96 0.74
C CYS A 70 -13.32 -4.87 0.37
N ALA A 71 -13.21 -4.31 -0.82
CA ALA A 71 -14.14 -3.31 -1.35
C ALA A 71 -15.57 -3.84 -1.40
N ARG A 72 -15.76 -5.04 -1.92
CA ARG A 72 -17.07 -5.70 -2.00
C ARG A 72 -17.67 -5.98 -0.63
N ILE A 73 -16.85 -6.36 0.38
CA ILE A 73 -17.30 -6.47 1.77
C ILE A 73 -17.85 -5.11 2.23
N GLY A 74 -17.10 -4.02 2.04
CA GLY A 74 -17.52 -2.67 2.41
C GLY A 74 -18.82 -2.23 1.74
N LEU A 75 -18.92 -2.43 0.42
CA LEU A 75 -20.13 -2.11 -0.35
C LEU A 75 -21.37 -2.88 0.12
N VAL A 76 -21.23 -4.19 0.34
CA VAL A 76 -22.37 -5.07 0.64
C VAL A 76 -22.82 -4.91 2.08
N THR A 77 -21.87 -4.80 3.03
CA THR A 77 -22.20 -4.73 4.46
C THR A 77 -22.44 -3.30 4.94
N SER A 78 -22.02 -2.27 4.16
CA SER A 78 -21.99 -0.87 4.57
C SER A 78 -21.15 -0.63 5.84
N HIS A 79 -20.21 -1.52 6.13
CA HIS A 79 -19.28 -1.46 7.25
C HIS A 79 -17.87 -1.77 6.76
N GLY A 80 -16.85 -1.22 7.43
CA GLY A 80 -15.48 -1.65 7.22
C GLY A 80 -15.26 -3.10 7.63
N LEU A 81 -14.05 -3.61 7.40
CA LEU A 81 -13.74 -5.02 7.66
C LEU A 81 -13.88 -5.37 9.15
N ALA A 82 -13.37 -4.52 10.05
CA ALA A 82 -13.48 -4.72 11.50
C ALA A 82 -14.95 -4.65 11.99
N GLY A 83 -15.72 -3.71 11.47
CA GLY A 83 -17.16 -3.58 11.76
C GLY A 83 -17.96 -4.80 11.31
N THR A 84 -17.65 -5.33 10.13
CA THR A 84 -18.26 -6.56 9.60
C THR A 84 -17.94 -7.77 10.48
N ILE A 85 -16.68 -7.91 10.91
CA ILE A 85 -16.28 -9.00 11.83
C ILE A 85 -16.99 -8.86 13.17
N ARG A 86 -17.07 -7.65 13.73
CA ARG A 86 -17.75 -7.39 14.99
C ARG A 86 -19.23 -7.79 14.97
N GLN A 87 -19.91 -7.59 13.83
CA GLN A 87 -21.35 -7.87 13.71
C GLN A 87 -21.66 -9.35 13.46
N HIS A 88 -20.80 -10.06 12.74
CA HIS A 88 -21.11 -11.37 12.20
C HIS A 88 -20.23 -12.51 12.76
N TYR A 89 -19.16 -12.17 13.51
CA TYR A 89 -18.19 -13.15 13.99
C TYR A 89 -17.93 -13.02 15.48
N SER A 90 -17.14 -13.94 16.01
CA SER A 90 -16.80 -13.99 17.44
C SER A 90 -15.78 -12.90 17.82
N LYS A 91 -15.85 -12.43 19.07
CA LYS A 91 -14.89 -11.48 19.62
C LYS A 91 -13.43 -11.95 19.55
N PRO A 92 -13.08 -13.24 19.79
CA PRO A 92 -11.71 -13.71 19.63
C PRO A 92 -11.11 -13.46 18.23
N LEU A 93 -11.91 -13.68 17.15
CA LEU A 93 -11.46 -13.41 15.79
C LEU A 93 -11.17 -11.92 15.58
N LEU A 94 -12.03 -11.06 16.13
CA LEU A 94 -11.84 -9.60 16.07
C LEU A 94 -10.56 -9.16 16.79
N TYR A 95 -10.31 -9.70 17.99
CA TYR A 95 -9.09 -9.38 18.73
C TYR A 95 -7.83 -9.99 18.10
N LEU A 96 -7.93 -11.18 17.49
CA LEU A 96 -6.83 -11.78 16.72
C LEU A 96 -6.45 -10.86 15.54
N MET A 97 -7.44 -10.39 14.80
CA MET A 97 -7.22 -9.45 13.70
C MET A 97 -6.53 -8.16 14.19
N LEU A 98 -7.01 -7.58 15.30
CA LEU A 98 -6.42 -6.39 15.90
C LEU A 98 -4.98 -6.65 16.34
N LEU A 99 -4.70 -7.80 16.96
CA LEU A 99 -3.36 -8.19 17.42
C LEU A 99 -2.34 -8.24 16.29
N PHE A 100 -2.72 -8.74 15.11
CA PHE A 100 -1.84 -8.80 13.96
C PHE A 100 -1.72 -7.45 13.25
N SER A 101 -2.80 -6.68 13.16
CA SER A 101 -2.82 -5.42 12.40
C SER A 101 -2.19 -4.26 13.17
N PHE A 102 -2.46 -4.13 14.47
CA PHE A 102 -2.05 -2.97 15.26
C PHE A 102 -0.52 -2.77 15.29
N PRO A 103 0.30 -3.75 15.71
CA PRO A 103 1.74 -3.56 15.77
C PRO A 103 2.37 -3.37 14.38
N ALA A 104 1.86 -4.07 13.37
CA ALA A 104 2.36 -3.98 12.01
C ALA A 104 2.13 -2.57 11.43
N ILE A 105 0.93 -2.01 11.61
CA ILE A 105 0.60 -0.65 11.15
C ILE A 105 1.41 0.40 11.90
N VAL A 106 1.52 0.30 13.24
CA VAL A 106 2.32 1.25 14.04
C VAL A 106 3.79 1.21 13.65
N MET A 107 4.33 0.01 13.40
CA MET A 107 5.72 -0.13 12.94
C MET A 107 5.93 0.51 11.57
N ASN A 108 4.99 0.34 10.63
CA ASN A 108 5.09 0.99 9.31
C ASN A 108 4.98 2.51 9.41
N ILE A 109 4.03 3.05 10.21
CA ILE A 109 3.94 4.49 10.49
C ILE A 109 5.30 5.02 11.01
N GLY A 110 5.91 4.32 11.96
CA GLY A 110 7.19 4.71 12.54
C GLY A 110 8.33 4.67 11.53
N ALA A 111 8.35 3.65 10.69
CA ALA A 111 9.33 3.50 9.61
C ALA A 111 9.18 4.59 8.55
N ASP A 112 7.95 4.90 8.12
CA ASP A 112 7.69 5.95 7.15
C ASP A 112 8.05 7.34 7.69
N ILE A 113 7.72 7.62 8.95
CA ILE A 113 8.13 8.87 9.63
C ILE A 113 9.66 8.97 9.70
N ALA A 114 10.36 7.87 10.01
CA ALA A 114 11.82 7.82 10.01
C ALA A 114 12.41 8.04 8.61
N GLY A 115 11.80 7.43 7.59
CA GLY A 115 12.18 7.59 6.18
C GLY A 115 12.05 9.04 5.72
N ILE A 116 10.92 9.69 6.01
CA ILE A 116 10.73 11.13 5.73
C ILE A 116 11.75 11.98 6.47
N GLY A 117 12.03 11.66 7.75
CA GLY A 117 13.03 12.35 8.54
C GLY A 117 14.43 12.26 7.93
N ALA A 118 14.84 11.06 7.49
CA ALA A 118 16.12 10.83 6.85
C ALA A 118 16.24 11.58 5.51
N VAL A 119 15.16 11.59 4.72
CA VAL A 119 15.10 12.33 3.46
C VAL A 119 15.13 13.86 3.71
N GLY A 120 14.47 14.34 4.77
CA GLY A 120 14.56 15.74 5.19
C GLY A 120 16.01 16.15 5.54
N ASN A 121 16.73 15.30 6.25
CA ASN A 121 18.16 15.52 6.53
C ASN A 121 19.02 15.47 5.25
N LEU A 122 18.69 14.61 4.27
CA LEU A 122 19.36 14.58 2.98
C LEU A 122 19.29 15.96 2.26
N LEU A 123 18.14 16.65 2.37
CA LEU A 123 17.95 17.97 1.77
C LEU A 123 18.59 19.09 2.59
N VAL A 124 18.60 18.96 3.92
CA VAL A 124 19.17 19.94 4.84
C VAL A 124 20.03 19.24 5.88
N PRO A 125 21.31 18.92 5.53
CA PRO A 125 22.20 18.13 6.38
C PRO A 125 22.54 18.77 7.74
N SER A 126 22.30 20.07 7.89
CA SER A 126 22.54 20.80 9.15
C SER A 126 21.57 20.44 10.27
N LEU A 127 20.41 19.83 9.97
CA LEU A 127 19.39 19.47 10.94
C LEU A 127 19.29 17.94 11.07
N PRO A 128 19.37 17.38 12.28
CA PRO A 128 19.18 15.95 12.51
C PRO A 128 17.83 15.43 11.97
N PRO A 129 17.75 14.16 11.48
CA PRO A 129 16.53 13.55 10.93
C PRO A 129 15.31 13.67 11.83
N ILE A 130 15.50 13.58 13.15
CA ILE A 130 14.42 13.59 14.13
C ILE A 130 13.59 14.89 14.09
N TYR A 131 14.22 16.03 13.80
CA TYR A 131 13.50 17.31 13.71
C TYR A 131 12.51 17.28 12.54
N PHE A 132 12.90 16.73 11.39
CA PHE A 132 12.01 16.55 10.24
C PHE A 132 10.89 15.56 10.57
N SER A 133 11.21 14.42 11.21
CA SER A 133 10.22 13.44 11.66
C SER A 133 9.17 14.09 12.57
N VAL A 134 9.58 14.90 13.54
CA VAL A 134 8.65 15.59 14.44
C VAL A 134 7.82 16.65 13.70
N ILE A 135 8.46 17.47 12.86
CA ILE A 135 7.77 18.52 12.09
C ILE A 135 6.71 17.90 11.17
N PHE A 136 7.06 16.85 10.41
CA PHE A 136 6.13 16.16 9.51
C PHE A 136 5.01 15.48 10.28
N THR A 137 5.29 14.85 11.43
CA THR A 137 4.27 14.24 12.28
C THR A 137 3.26 15.28 12.78
N ILE A 138 3.72 16.42 13.27
CA ILE A 138 2.86 17.51 13.72
C ILE A 138 2.06 18.09 12.55
N LEU A 139 2.72 18.33 11.41
CA LEU A 139 2.07 18.84 10.20
C LEU A 139 0.94 17.90 9.75
N LEU A 140 1.20 16.58 9.67
CA LEU A 140 0.20 15.60 9.30
C LEU A 140 -0.97 15.56 10.29
N LEU A 141 -0.68 15.55 11.58
CA LEU A 141 -1.73 15.56 12.61
C LEU A 141 -2.63 16.80 12.49
N VAL A 142 -2.04 17.97 12.31
CA VAL A 142 -2.77 19.23 12.10
C VAL A 142 -3.62 19.16 10.83
N LEU A 143 -3.02 18.72 9.70
CA LEU A 143 -3.74 18.59 8.43
C LEU A 143 -4.93 17.64 8.56
N MET A 144 -4.76 16.49 9.22
CA MET A 144 -5.82 15.48 9.35
C MET A 144 -6.95 15.91 10.31
N ILE A 145 -6.67 16.74 11.29
CA ILE A 145 -7.70 17.27 12.21
C ILE A 145 -8.52 18.39 11.55
N TYR A 146 -7.87 19.26 10.76
CA TYR A 146 -8.51 20.46 10.23
C TYR A 146 -8.99 20.35 8.77
N LEU A 147 -8.42 19.42 7.98
CA LEU A 147 -8.77 19.25 6.58
C LEU A 147 -9.42 17.88 6.33
N PRO A 148 -10.51 17.84 5.55
CA PRO A 148 -11.07 16.57 5.08
C PRO A 148 -10.01 15.78 4.29
N TYR A 149 -9.86 14.49 4.59
CA TYR A 149 -8.86 13.64 3.94
C TYR A 149 -8.92 13.70 2.40
N ARG A 150 -10.11 13.76 1.82
CA ARG A 150 -10.29 13.89 0.35
C ARG A 150 -9.57 15.10 -0.25
N LYS A 151 -9.47 16.22 0.48
CA LYS A 151 -8.72 17.40 0.02
C LYS A 151 -7.22 17.15 0.07
N ILE A 152 -6.75 16.50 1.13
CA ILE A 152 -5.34 16.12 1.33
C ILE A 152 -4.93 15.16 0.21
N ALA A 153 -5.64 14.05 0.02
CA ALA A 153 -5.37 13.05 -0.99
C ALA A 153 -5.40 13.62 -2.42
N ASN A 154 -6.38 14.50 -2.73
CA ASN A 154 -6.46 15.13 -4.05
C ASN A 154 -5.30 16.07 -4.36
N GLY A 155 -4.68 16.68 -3.36
CA GLY A 155 -3.47 17.49 -3.53
C GLY A 155 -2.22 16.61 -3.65
N LEU A 156 -2.05 15.67 -2.74
CA LEU A 156 -0.83 14.87 -2.60
C LEU A 156 -0.64 13.81 -3.69
N LYS A 157 -1.72 13.29 -4.29
CA LYS A 157 -1.62 12.32 -5.40
C LYS A 157 -0.76 12.81 -6.57
N TYR A 158 -0.65 14.12 -6.76
CA TYR A 158 0.22 14.67 -7.81
C TYR A 158 1.72 14.55 -7.46
N LEU A 159 2.07 14.45 -6.18
CA LEU A 159 3.46 14.19 -5.78
C LEU A 159 3.88 12.75 -6.12
N CYS A 160 2.96 11.80 -6.10
CA CYS A 160 3.25 10.42 -6.52
C CYS A 160 3.63 10.32 -8.02
N VAL A 161 3.27 11.33 -8.84
CA VAL A 161 3.69 11.40 -10.26
C VAL A 161 5.23 11.46 -10.37
N VAL A 162 5.94 11.96 -9.36
CA VAL A 162 7.41 11.98 -9.32
C VAL A 162 7.97 10.55 -9.38
N LEU A 163 7.28 9.54 -8.87
CA LEU A 163 7.71 8.14 -8.96
C LEU A 163 7.77 7.63 -10.40
N LEU A 164 7.03 8.24 -11.33
CA LEU A 164 7.12 7.89 -12.76
C LEU A 164 8.52 8.17 -13.34
N VAL A 165 9.37 8.92 -12.63
CA VAL A 165 10.78 9.10 -12.98
C VAL A 165 11.50 7.76 -13.04
N TYR A 166 11.16 6.80 -12.17
CA TYR A 166 11.72 5.45 -12.22
C TYR A 166 11.44 4.72 -13.53
N ILE A 167 10.37 5.07 -14.23
CA ILE A 167 10.06 4.49 -15.56
C ILE A 167 11.06 4.97 -16.61
N ILE A 168 11.56 6.20 -16.49
CA ILE A 168 12.43 6.83 -17.50
C ILE A 168 13.89 6.34 -17.37
N VAL A 169 14.37 6.17 -16.12
CA VAL A 169 15.79 5.87 -15.85
C VAL A 169 16.31 4.62 -16.59
N PRO A 170 15.62 3.48 -16.64
CA PRO A 170 16.13 2.30 -17.35
C PRO A 170 16.40 2.53 -18.83
N PHE A 171 15.66 3.44 -19.49
CA PHE A 171 15.84 3.75 -20.91
C PHE A 171 17.10 4.59 -21.21
N LEU A 172 17.74 5.12 -20.17
CA LEU A 172 19.01 5.86 -20.30
C LEU A 172 20.24 4.94 -20.29
N TYR A 173 20.05 3.67 -20.01
CA TYR A 173 21.10 2.66 -19.98
C TYR A 173 20.94 1.64 -21.11
N LYS A 174 22.06 1.06 -21.54
CA LYS A 174 22.00 -0.14 -22.37
C LYS A 174 21.43 -1.28 -21.54
N GLN A 175 20.24 -1.69 -21.89
CA GLN A 175 19.53 -2.79 -21.24
C GLN A 175 19.76 -4.09 -22.00
N ASP A 176 19.98 -5.17 -21.28
CA ASP A 176 19.80 -6.50 -21.81
C ASP A 176 18.30 -6.85 -21.81
N ILE A 177 17.63 -6.55 -22.93
CA ILE A 177 16.19 -6.79 -23.07
C ILE A 177 15.87 -8.28 -22.90
N GLY A 178 16.78 -9.18 -23.31
CA GLY A 178 16.64 -10.63 -23.14
C GLY A 178 16.59 -11.00 -21.65
N ALA A 179 17.55 -10.50 -20.87
CA ALA A 179 17.58 -10.71 -19.41
C ALA A 179 16.34 -10.12 -18.71
N ILE A 180 15.93 -8.89 -19.08
CA ILE A 180 14.71 -8.28 -18.53
C ILE A 180 13.50 -9.16 -18.80
N PHE A 181 13.31 -9.60 -20.05
CA PHE A 181 12.21 -10.47 -20.44
C PHE A 181 12.25 -11.80 -19.68
N GLN A 182 13.43 -12.42 -19.59
CA GLN A 182 13.62 -13.67 -18.86
C GLN A 182 13.22 -13.51 -17.40
N HIS A 183 13.77 -12.53 -16.69
CA HIS A 183 13.49 -12.30 -15.26
C HIS A 183 12.09 -11.78 -14.97
N THR A 184 11.40 -11.22 -15.98
CA THR A 184 10.01 -10.80 -15.83
C THR A 184 9.05 -11.98 -15.92
N PHE A 185 9.29 -12.94 -16.83
CA PHE A 185 8.34 -14.04 -17.09
C PHE A 185 8.76 -15.38 -16.49
N ILE A 186 10.03 -15.56 -16.16
CA ILE A 186 10.54 -16.80 -15.56
C ILE A 186 10.92 -16.52 -14.09
N PRO A 187 10.18 -17.05 -13.12
CA PRO A 187 10.49 -16.87 -11.71
C PRO A 187 11.88 -17.41 -11.37
N THR A 188 12.71 -16.56 -10.79
CA THR A 188 13.97 -16.97 -10.16
C THR A 188 13.68 -17.16 -8.68
N ILE A 189 13.78 -18.40 -8.18
CA ILE A 189 13.54 -18.74 -6.78
C ILE A 189 14.85 -19.20 -6.19
N ARG A 190 15.27 -18.54 -5.10
CA ARG A 190 16.46 -18.90 -4.31
C ARG A 190 16.02 -19.20 -2.88
N LEU A 191 16.56 -20.26 -2.32
CA LEU A 191 16.28 -20.68 -0.95
C LEU A 191 17.42 -20.24 -0.02
N ASP A 192 17.72 -18.93 -0.05
CA ASP A 192 18.63 -18.29 0.89
C ASP A 192 17.88 -17.21 1.69
N LYS A 193 18.43 -16.85 2.85
CA LYS A 193 17.79 -15.93 3.80
C LYS A 193 17.57 -14.55 3.22
N ASP A 194 18.52 -14.05 2.43
CA ASP A 194 18.43 -12.70 1.86
C ASP A 194 17.32 -12.63 0.81
N PHE A 195 17.25 -13.63 -0.07
CA PHE A 195 16.18 -13.71 -1.08
C PHE A 195 14.81 -13.84 -0.42
N LEU A 196 14.65 -14.74 0.57
CA LEU A 196 13.35 -14.91 1.24
C LEU A 196 12.95 -13.69 2.04
N SER A 197 13.91 -13.01 2.71
CA SER A 197 13.61 -11.77 3.43
C SER A 197 13.09 -10.69 2.49
N ILE A 198 13.75 -10.49 1.35
CA ILE A 198 13.33 -9.52 0.33
C ILE A 198 12.00 -9.94 -0.31
N LEU A 199 11.81 -11.22 -0.63
CA LEU A 199 10.55 -11.72 -1.19
C LEU A 199 9.38 -11.50 -0.23
N VAL A 200 9.53 -11.82 1.06
CA VAL A 200 8.50 -11.58 2.08
C VAL A 200 8.23 -10.08 2.24
N ALA A 201 9.27 -9.24 2.19
CA ALA A 201 9.11 -7.78 2.24
C ALA A 201 8.36 -7.26 1.01
N ILE A 202 8.71 -7.69 -0.21
CA ILE A 202 7.99 -7.33 -1.44
C ILE A 202 6.51 -7.71 -1.32
N LEU A 203 6.23 -8.97 -0.98
CA LEU A 203 4.86 -9.46 -0.84
C LEU A 203 4.09 -8.69 0.24
N GLY A 204 4.75 -8.36 1.35
CA GLY A 204 4.13 -7.66 2.48
C GLY A 204 3.81 -6.21 2.18
N THR A 205 4.71 -5.48 1.51
CA THR A 205 4.45 -4.08 1.14
C THR A 205 3.51 -3.96 -0.05
N THR A 206 3.46 -4.94 -0.96
CA THR A 206 2.56 -4.94 -2.13
C THR A 206 1.15 -5.42 -1.77
N ILE A 207 1.02 -6.44 -0.91
CA ILE A 207 -0.29 -6.97 -0.47
C ILE A 207 -0.48 -6.53 1.00
N SER A 208 -0.50 -5.22 1.18
CA SER A 208 -0.44 -4.59 2.51
C SER A 208 -1.74 -4.73 3.30
N PRO A 209 -1.71 -5.33 4.50
CA PRO A 209 -2.90 -5.54 5.32
C PRO A 209 -3.68 -4.26 5.68
N TYR A 210 -3.02 -3.13 5.88
CA TYR A 210 -3.71 -1.89 6.23
C TYR A 210 -4.65 -1.41 5.13
N LEU A 211 -4.30 -1.69 3.87
CA LEU A 211 -5.14 -1.36 2.72
C LEU A 211 -6.41 -2.20 2.65
N PHE A 212 -6.44 -3.40 3.23
CA PHE A 212 -7.66 -4.22 3.31
C PHE A 212 -8.74 -3.51 4.12
N PHE A 213 -8.33 -2.95 5.27
CA PHE A 213 -9.24 -2.18 6.13
C PHE A 213 -9.63 -0.86 5.48
N TRP A 214 -8.63 -0.15 4.93
CA TRP A 214 -8.86 1.11 4.25
C TRP A 214 -9.87 0.97 3.11
N GLN A 215 -9.64 0.03 2.19
CA GLN A 215 -10.51 -0.16 1.03
C GLN A 215 -11.95 -0.52 1.44
N ALA A 216 -12.10 -1.46 2.37
CA ALA A 216 -13.43 -1.85 2.85
C ALA A 216 -14.17 -0.67 3.50
N THR A 217 -13.48 0.12 4.31
CA THR A 217 -14.09 1.26 5.01
C THR A 217 -14.42 2.41 4.07
N MET A 218 -13.55 2.72 3.11
CA MET A 218 -13.81 3.79 2.13
C MET A 218 -15.04 3.48 1.26
N GLU A 219 -15.19 2.23 0.84
CA GLU A 219 -16.40 1.82 0.10
C GLU A 219 -17.66 1.88 0.98
N ALA A 220 -17.54 1.47 2.24
CA ALA A 220 -18.65 1.56 3.19
C ALA A 220 -19.07 3.02 3.45
N GLU A 221 -18.12 3.94 3.62
CA GLU A 221 -18.39 5.37 3.77
C GLU A 221 -19.04 5.95 2.52
N GLU A 222 -18.58 5.58 1.32
CA GLU A 222 -19.19 6.05 0.08
C GLU A 222 -20.66 5.63 -0.02
N VAL A 223 -21.00 4.40 0.40
CA VAL A 223 -22.40 3.94 0.47
C VAL A 223 -23.21 4.78 1.46
N GLN A 224 -22.64 5.04 2.64
CA GLN A 224 -23.34 5.80 3.69
C GLN A 224 -23.58 7.27 3.31
N HIS A 225 -22.67 7.89 2.54
CA HIS A 225 -22.81 9.28 2.09
C HIS A 225 -23.80 9.47 0.94
N ARG A 226 -24.19 8.41 0.25
CA ARG A 226 -25.18 8.51 -0.84
C ARG A 226 -26.58 8.75 -0.26
N LYS A 227 -27.21 9.87 -0.64
CA LYS A 227 -28.57 10.28 -0.19
C LYS A 227 -29.69 9.27 -0.53
N LYS A 228 -29.45 8.32 -1.43
CA LYS A 228 -30.39 7.26 -1.82
C LYS A 228 -29.78 5.92 -1.40
N LYS A 229 -30.63 5.02 -0.84
CA LYS A 229 -30.21 3.62 -0.59
C LYS A 229 -29.58 3.06 -1.86
N LEU A 230 -28.31 2.74 -1.77
CA LEU A 230 -27.58 2.10 -2.85
C LEU A 230 -28.02 0.65 -2.92
N VAL A 231 -28.59 0.25 -4.05
CA VAL A 231 -28.78 -1.17 -4.36
C VAL A 231 -27.49 -1.62 -5.04
N VAL A 232 -26.73 -2.48 -4.38
CA VAL A 232 -25.49 -3.04 -4.94
C VAL A 232 -25.89 -3.92 -6.11
N ASP A 233 -25.63 -3.43 -7.32
CA ASP A 233 -25.89 -4.15 -8.56
C ASP A 233 -24.58 -4.52 -9.27
N ARG A 234 -24.68 -5.29 -10.34
CA ARG A 234 -23.53 -5.73 -11.12
C ARG A 234 -22.71 -4.57 -11.72
N LYS A 235 -23.36 -3.44 -11.98
CA LYS A 235 -22.71 -2.27 -12.56
C LYS A 235 -21.82 -1.58 -11.54
N ILE A 236 -22.30 -1.41 -10.31
CA ILE A 236 -21.53 -0.82 -9.21
C ILE A 236 -20.30 -1.68 -8.88
N ILE A 237 -20.50 -3.01 -8.80
CA ILE A 237 -19.37 -3.95 -8.58
C ILE A 237 -18.35 -3.87 -9.72
N PHE A 238 -18.79 -3.70 -10.95
CA PHE A 238 -17.90 -3.57 -12.10
C PHE A 238 -17.12 -2.25 -12.07
N GLU A 239 -17.79 -1.11 -11.78
CA GLU A 239 -17.15 0.21 -11.66
C GLU A 239 -16.13 0.23 -10.51
N MET A 240 -16.47 -0.36 -9.35
CA MET A 240 -15.55 -0.54 -8.23
C MET A 240 -14.32 -1.38 -8.63
N ARG A 241 -14.52 -2.49 -9.32
CA ARG A 241 -13.42 -3.35 -9.79
C ARG A 241 -12.50 -2.62 -10.76
N GLU A 242 -13.06 -1.89 -11.75
CA GLU A 242 -12.24 -1.09 -12.68
C GLU A 242 -11.37 -0.06 -11.93
N ASP A 243 -11.90 0.61 -10.91
CA ASP A 243 -11.16 1.58 -10.11
C ASP A 243 -9.99 0.93 -9.35
N ILE A 244 -10.24 -0.23 -8.75
CA ILE A 244 -9.21 -1.02 -8.04
C ILE A 244 -8.15 -1.52 -9.02
N ASP A 245 -8.56 -2.16 -10.13
CA ASP A 245 -7.64 -2.72 -11.11
C ASP A 245 -6.70 -1.63 -11.65
N ILE A 246 -7.23 -0.43 -11.89
CA ILE A 246 -6.43 0.72 -12.36
C ILE A 246 -5.45 1.17 -11.28
N GLY A 247 -5.90 1.35 -10.03
CA GLY A 247 -5.05 1.76 -8.93
C GLY A 247 -3.91 0.78 -8.69
N MET A 248 -4.23 -0.51 -8.62
CA MET A 248 -3.26 -1.59 -8.39
C MET A 248 -2.30 -1.77 -9.58
N PHE A 249 -2.78 -1.56 -10.82
CA PHE A 249 -1.92 -1.59 -12.00
C PHE A 249 -0.85 -0.51 -11.96
N PHE A 250 -1.21 0.73 -11.62
CA PHE A 250 -0.25 1.83 -11.54
C PHE A 250 0.77 1.62 -10.41
N SER A 251 0.35 1.16 -9.24
CA SER A 251 1.27 0.81 -8.15
C SER A 251 2.25 -0.28 -8.59
N ASN A 252 1.76 -1.38 -9.16
CA ASN A 252 2.64 -2.45 -9.66
C ASN A 252 3.58 -2.00 -10.78
N LEU A 253 3.15 -1.06 -11.63
CA LEU A 253 4.00 -0.49 -12.66
C LEU A 253 5.17 0.28 -12.04
N VAL A 254 4.91 1.11 -11.04
CA VAL A 254 5.95 1.86 -10.31
C VAL A 254 6.89 0.88 -9.63
N PHE A 255 6.38 -0.08 -8.89
CA PHE A 255 7.14 -1.15 -8.25
C PHE A 255 8.08 -1.88 -9.24
N TYR A 256 7.57 -2.34 -10.38
CA TYR A 256 8.36 -3.00 -11.41
C TYR A 256 9.54 -2.13 -11.86
N PHE A 257 9.28 -0.84 -12.14
CA PHE A 257 10.31 0.06 -12.61
C PHE A 257 11.28 0.51 -11.52
N ILE A 258 10.89 0.52 -10.24
CA ILE A 258 11.85 0.74 -9.13
C ILE A 258 12.84 -0.41 -9.08
N ILE A 259 12.39 -1.67 -9.11
CA ILE A 259 13.31 -2.84 -9.14
C ILE A 259 14.19 -2.81 -10.38
N LEU A 260 13.62 -2.55 -11.57
CA LEU A 260 14.37 -2.49 -12.81
C LEU A 260 15.46 -1.41 -12.76
N THR A 261 15.10 -0.22 -12.29
CA THR A 261 16.03 0.91 -12.17
C THR A 261 17.17 0.61 -11.19
N THR A 262 16.83 0.16 -10.00
CA THR A 262 17.83 -0.10 -8.95
C THR A 262 18.67 -1.32 -9.28
N GLY A 263 18.09 -2.36 -9.87
CA GLY A 263 18.79 -3.53 -10.37
C GLY A 263 19.75 -3.22 -11.53
N THR A 264 19.41 -2.22 -12.35
CA THR A 264 20.29 -1.78 -13.44
C THR A 264 21.36 -0.81 -12.95
N VAL A 265 21.00 0.15 -12.11
CA VAL A 265 21.90 1.24 -11.72
C VAL A 265 22.77 0.84 -10.52
N LEU A 266 22.14 0.43 -9.41
CA LEU A 266 22.87 0.19 -8.16
C LEU A 266 23.59 -1.15 -8.20
N TYR A 267 22.94 -2.22 -8.65
CA TYR A 267 23.54 -3.56 -8.72
C TYR A 267 24.76 -3.58 -9.61
N ASN A 268 24.71 -2.96 -10.79
CA ASN A 268 25.85 -2.86 -11.70
C ASN A 268 26.95 -1.92 -11.20
N SER A 269 26.62 -0.99 -10.28
CA SER A 269 27.59 -0.13 -9.59
C SER A 269 28.18 -0.78 -8.33
N HIS A 270 27.95 -2.09 -8.11
CA HIS A 270 28.37 -2.84 -6.93
C HIS A 270 27.80 -2.32 -5.59
N ILE A 271 26.67 -1.62 -5.63
CA ILE A 271 25.89 -1.24 -4.44
C ILE A 271 24.84 -2.33 -4.22
N HIS A 272 25.21 -3.38 -3.49
CA HIS A 272 24.34 -4.53 -3.27
C HIS A 272 23.48 -4.40 -2.00
N GLN A 273 23.77 -3.42 -1.14
CA GLN A 273 23.00 -3.12 0.06
C GLN A 273 22.80 -1.63 0.18
N ILE A 274 21.56 -1.22 0.41
CA ILE A 274 21.20 0.16 0.66
C ILE A 274 21.14 0.34 2.17
N ASP A 275 22.07 1.08 2.73
CA ASP A 275 22.12 1.40 4.17
C ASP A 275 21.66 2.83 4.45
N THR A 276 21.70 3.71 3.44
CA THR A 276 21.37 5.13 3.56
C THR A 276 20.41 5.60 2.46
N VAL A 277 19.70 6.69 2.73
CA VAL A 277 18.78 7.32 1.78
C VAL A 277 19.52 7.89 0.57
N GLU A 278 20.76 8.33 0.77
CA GLU A 278 21.64 8.84 -0.29
C GLU A 278 21.95 7.75 -1.32
N GLN A 279 22.23 6.53 -0.86
CA GLN A 279 22.45 5.37 -1.74
C GLN A 279 21.19 5.03 -2.54
N ALA A 280 20.02 5.04 -1.90
CA ALA A 280 18.76 4.82 -2.61
C ALA A 280 18.51 5.89 -3.69
N ALA A 281 18.78 7.16 -3.39
CA ALA A 281 18.62 8.27 -4.32
C ALA A 281 19.58 8.20 -5.52
N GLN A 282 20.76 7.55 -5.37
CA GLN A 282 21.73 7.38 -6.48
C GLN A 282 21.15 6.60 -7.66
N ALA A 283 20.11 5.79 -7.44
CA ALA A 283 19.41 5.09 -8.52
C ALA A 283 18.81 6.07 -9.56
N LEU A 284 18.50 7.30 -9.19
CA LEU A 284 17.95 8.33 -10.07
C LEU A 284 19.02 9.24 -10.71
N ARG A 285 20.27 9.11 -10.27
CA ARG A 285 21.38 9.97 -10.72
C ARG A 285 21.60 9.97 -12.24
N PRO A 286 21.44 8.85 -12.96
CA PRO A 286 21.62 8.84 -14.41
C PRO A 286 20.68 9.74 -15.20
N MET A 287 19.47 9.96 -14.68
CA MET A 287 18.51 10.87 -15.30
C MET A 287 18.64 12.31 -14.78
N ALA A 288 18.82 12.42 -13.48
CA ALA A 288 18.65 13.69 -12.78
C ALA A 288 19.97 14.34 -12.33
N GLY A 289 21.12 13.66 -12.50
CA GLY A 289 22.40 14.18 -12.02
C GLY A 289 22.33 14.52 -10.53
N ASP A 290 22.71 15.74 -10.17
CA ASP A 290 22.65 16.22 -8.78
C ASP A 290 21.22 16.47 -8.27
N ALA A 291 20.23 16.60 -9.17
CA ALA A 291 18.82 16.69 -8.78
C ALA A 291 18.20 15.35 -8.36
N ALA A 292 18.92 14.23 -8.47
CA ALA A 292 18.45 12.91 -8.06
C ALA A 292 18.00 12.87 -6.59
N TYR A 293 18.76 13.54 -5.72
CA TYR A 293 18.42 13.64 -4.30
C TYR A 293 17.11 14.39 -4.06
N LEU A 294 16.89 15.49 -4.79
CA LEU A 294 15.64 16.25 -4.70
C LEU A 294 14.45 15.45 -5.22
N LEU A 295 14.59 14.76 -6.35
CA LEU A 295 13.53 13.94 -6.92
C LEU A 295 13.17 12.76 -6.01
N PHE A 296 14.17 12.07 -5.48
CA PHE A 296 13.96 11.00 -4.51
C PHE A 296 13.24 11.53 -3.26
N ALA A 297 13.70 12.67 -2.74
CA ALA A 297 13.11 13.31 -1.58
C ALA A 297 11.65 13.69 -1.82
N LEU A 298 11.33 14.30 -2.95
CA LEU A 298 9.96 14.65 -3.31
C LEU A 298 9.07 13.40 -3.45
N GLY A 299 9.60 12.31 -4.00
CA GLY A 299 8.91 11.04 -4.09
C GLY A 299 8.57 10.48 -2.70
N VAL A 300 9.56 10.28 -1.85
CA VAL A 300 9.39 9.70 -0.50
C VAL A 300 8.53 10.60 0.40
N ILE A 301 8.74 11.92 0.40
CA ILE A 301 7.91 12.85 1.17
C ILE A 301 6.48 12.84 0.65
N GLY A 302 6.29 12.87 -0.68
CA GLY A 302 4.96 12.89 -1.30
C GLY A 302 4.16 11.64 -0.98
N THR A 303 4.76 10.46 -1.15
CA THR A 303 4.10 9.18 -0.84
C THR A 303 3.88 9.01 0.65
N GLY A 304 4.83 9.40 1.50
CA GLY A 304 4.67 9.33 2.95
C GLY A 304 3.57 10.27 3.47
N LEU A 305 3.47 11.50 2.93
CA LEU A 305 2.37 12.42 3.26
C LEU A 305 1.00 11.87 2.84
N LEU A 306 0.93 11.00 1.83
CA LEU A 306 -0.30 10.33 1.42
C LEU A 306 -0.56 9.04 2.22
N ALA A 307 0.47 8.21 2.41
CA ALA A 307 0.34 6.89 3.03
C ALA A 307 0.17 6.94 4.55
N ILE A 308 0.89 7.82 5.27
CA ILE A 308 0.77 7.91 6.73
C ILE A 308 -0.65 8.24 7.21
N PRO A 309 -1.40 9.18 6.57
CA PRO A 309 -2.83 9.36 6.84
C PRO A 309 -3.68 8.10 6.60
N VAL A 310 -3.39 7.34 5.56
CA VAL A 310 -4.09 6.08 5.27
C VAL A 310 -3.78 5.02 6.33
N LEU A 311 -2.53 4.88 6.73
CA LEU A 311 -2.09 3.97 7.80
C LEU A 311 -2.74 4.31 9.14
N SER A 312 -2.60 5.56 9.59
CA SER A 312 -3.15 6.01 10.88
C SER A 312 -4.67 6.05 10.87
N GLY A 313 -5.28 6.40 9.73
CA GLY A 313 -6.70 6.30 9.48
C GLY A 313 -7.21 4.86 9.54
N SER A 314 -6.56 3.92 8.85
CA SER A 314 -6.88 2.50 8.89
C SER A 314 -6.88 1.96 10.31
N LEU A 315 -5.83 2.28 11.09
CA LEU A 315 -5.74 1.87 12.48
C LEU A 315 -6.87 2.46 13.33
N SER A 316 -7.19 3.74 13.11
CA SER A 316 -8.28 4.42 13.81
C SER A 316 -9.64 3.79 13.47
N TYR A 317 -9.87 3.40 12.22
CA TYR A 317 -11.07 2.66 11.81
C TYR A 317 -11.13 1.28 12.47
N ILE A 318 -10.03 0.51 12.41
CA ILE A 318 -9.95 -0.82 13.03
C ILE A 318 -10.35 -0.74 14.51
N VAL A 319 -9.75 0.18 15.27
CA VAL A 319 -10.00 0.32 16.70
C VAL A 319 -11.41 0.84 16.96
N SER A 320 -11.83 1.90 16.26
CA SER A 320 -13.15 2.49 16.46
C SER A 320 -14.28 1.51 16.12
N GLU A 321 -14.17 0.78 15.03
CA GLU A 321 -15.14 -0.25 14.64
C GLU A 321 -15.14 -1.42 15.63
N THR A 322 -13.96 -1.84 16.11
CA THR A 322 -13.83 -2.91 17.12
C THR A 322 -14.58 -2.57 18.40
N PHE A 323 -14.44 -1.36 18.90
CA PHE A 323 -15.09 -0.93 20.14
C PHE A 323 -16.47 -0.28 19.92
N GLY A 324 -16.87 -0.03 18.68
CA GLY A 324 -18.14 0.61 18.31
C GLY A 324 -18.19 2.09 18.61
N TRP A 325 -17.05 2.74 18.53
CA TRP A 325 -16.96 4.19 18.67
C TRP A 325 -17.31 4.88 17.35
N SER A 326 -17.77 6.14 17.47
CA SER A 326 -17.95 6.96 16.28
C SER A 326 -16.62 7.23 15.60
N GLY A 327 -16.47 6.86 14.34
CA GLY A 327 -15.29 7.06 13.52
C GLY A 327 -15.64 7.65 12.16
N GLY A 328 -14.64 8.16 11.45
CA GLY A 328 -14.73 8.67 10.08
C GLY A 328 -13.88 9.92 9.86
N LEU A 329 -13.12 9.91 8.75
CA LEU A 329 -12.26 11.02 8.33
C LEU A 329 -13.06 12.24 7.82
N ASP A 330 -14.35 12.07 7.53
CA ASP A 330 -15.26 13.14 7.13
C ASP A 330 -15.97 13.79 8.34
N LYS A 331 -15.82 13.20 9.54
CA LYS A 331 -16.37 13.74 10.79
C LYS A 331 -15.42 14.76 11.41
N LYS A 332 -16.01 15.75 12.08
CA LYS A 332 -15.21 16.72 12.85
C LYS A 332 -14.63 16.07 14.11
N PHE A 333 -13.53 16.62 14.60
CA PHE A 333 -12.85 16.13 15.82
C PHE A 333 -13.82 15.91 17.02
N HIS A 334 -14.74 16.85 17.26
CA HIS A 334 -15.70 16.74 18.37
C HIS A 334 -16.76 15.65 18.20
N GLU A 335 -17.01 15.20 16.95
CA GLU A 335 -17.96 14.13 16.61
C GLU A 335 -17.33 12.74 16.68
N ALA A 336 -16.00 12.65 16.54
CA ALA A 336 -15.22 11.40 16.51
C ALA A 336 -13.94 11.48 17.33
N ARG A 337 -14.03 11.96 18.59
CA ARG A 337 -12.85 12.20 19.45
C ARG A 337 -11.96 10.99 19.61
N ALA A 338 -12.54 9.82 19.91
CA ALA A 338 -11.79 8.60 20.11
C ALA A 338 -11.02 8.20 18.83
N PHE A 339 -11.62 8.33 17.65
CA PHE A 339 -11.00 8.08 16.37
C PHE A 339 -9.74 8.93 16.16
N TYR A 340 -9.84 10.24 16.36
CA TYR A 340 -8.71 11.15 16.21
C TYR A 340 -7.65 10.99 17.32
N LEU A 341 -8.05 10.59 18.53
CA LEU A 341 -7.10 10.26 19.60
C LEU A 341 -6.29 8.99 19.26
N ILE A 342 -6.92 7.94 18.69
CA ILE A 342 -6.19 6.74 18.22
C ILE A 342 -5.24 7.12 17.09
N MET A 343 -5.67 7.97 16.18
CA MET A 343 -4.83 8.48 15.10
C MET A 343 -3.60 9.21 15.63
N ALA A 344 -3.79 10.16 16.55
CA ALA A 344 -2.69 10.86 17.18
C ALA A 344 -1.77 9.91 17.97
N LEU A 345 -2.34 8.96 18.71
CA LEU A 345 -1.60 7.96 19.44
C LEU A 345 -0.74 7.09 18.51
N SER A 346 -1.28 6.66 17.36
CA SER A 346 -0.54 5.85 16.40
C SER A 346 0.65 6.59 15.81
N LEU A 347 0.49 7.89 15.53
CA LEU A 347 1.58 8.75 15.06
C LEU A 347 2.65 8.95 16.14
N VAL A 348 2.25 9.19 17.39
CA VAL A 348 3.18 9.35 18.52
C VAL A 348 3.92 8.05 18.81
N LEU A 349 3.23 6.91 18.83
CA LEU A 349 3.86 5.59 18.97
C LEU A 349 4.82 5.32 17.82
N GLY A 350 4.42 5.59 16.57
CA GLY A 350 5.28 5.47 15.40
C GLY A 350 6.53 6.34 15.52
N LEU A 351 6.36 7.63 15.86
CA LEU A 351 7.49 8.54 16.08
C LEU A 351 8.43 8.04 17.19
N SER A 352 7.89 7.44 18.27
CA SER A 352 8.69 6.92 19.38
C SER A 352 9.61 5.77 18.98
N LEU A 353 9.26 5.00 17.92
CA LEU A 353 10.12 3.92 17.40
C LEU A 353 11.44 4.45 16.83
N ASN A 354 11.51 5.71 16.43
CA ASN A 354 12.75 6.33 15.95
C ASN A 354 13.84 6.44 17.03
N TYR A 355 13.47 6.33 18.31
CA TYR A 355 14.42 6.35 19.44
C TYR A 355 15.01 4.97 19.77
N ILE A 356 14.57 3.89 19.09
CA ILE A 356 15.07 2.53 19.33
C ILE A 356 16.46 2.31 18.72
N GLY A 357 16.93 3.23 17.84
CA GLY A 357 18.28 3.17 17.25
C GLY A 357 18.37 2.27 16.01
N ILE A 358 17.24 1.89 15.41
CA ILE A 358 17.20 1.18 14.13
C ILE A 358 17.35 2.21 13.00
N SER A 359 18.21 1.92 12.00
CA SER A 359 18.32 2.81 10.84
C SER A 359 17.00 2.90 10.08
N PRO A 360 16.62 4.08 9.52
CA PRO A 360 15.37 4.26 8.79
C PRO A 360 15.16 3.24 7.68
N ILE A 361 16.19 2.95 6.89
CA ILE A 361 16.14 1.96 5.80
C ILE A 361 15.80 0.56 6.33
N LYS A 362 16.46 0.12 7.41
CA LYS A 362 16.16 -1.18 8.02
C LYS A 362 14.76 -1.22 8.63
N ALA A 363 14.32 -0.12 9.24
CA ALA A 363 12.97 -0.03 9.80
C ALA A 363 11.89 -0.19 8.71
N LEU A 364 12.07 0.45 7.53
CA LEU A 364 11.17 0.34 6.39
C LEU A 364 11.09 -1.11 5.86
N VAL A 365 12.22 -1.78 5.68
CA VAL A 365 12.26 -3.19 5.23
C VAL A 365 11.65 -4.12 6.29
N TYR A 366 11.92 -3.90 7.59
CA TYR A 366 11.36 -4.72 8.66
C TYR A 366 9.84 -4.55 8.78
N ALA A 367 9.31 -3.33 8.56
CA ALA A 367 7.88 -3.11 8.51
C ALA A 367 7.24 -3.91 7.36
N ALA A 368 7.86 -3.90 6.18
CA ALA A 368 7.40 -4.67 5.03
C ALA A 368 7.43 -6.19 5.31
N ILE A 369 8.50 -6.70 5.94
CA ILE A 369 8.57 -8.12 6.36
C ILE A 369 7.45 -8.45 7.34
N LEU A 370 7.20 -7.60 8.34
CA LEU A 370 6.14 -7.83 9.32
C LEU A 370 4.76 -7.90 8.66
N TYR A 371 4.50 -7.05 7.67
CA TYR A 371 3.28 -7.16 6.85
C TYR A 371 3.22 -8.48 6.10
N GLY A 372 4.31 -8.91 5.47
CA GLY A 372 4.37 -10.19 4.77
C GLY A 372 4.08 -11.40 5.68
N LEU A 373 4.49 -11.33 6.94
CA LEU A 373 4.24 -12.39 7.94
C LEU A 373 2.81 -12.35 8.50
N THR A 374 2.19 -11.17 8.59
CA THR A 374 0.84 -11.01 9.17
C THR A 374 -0.28 -11.12 8.13
N ALA A 375 -0.01 -10.77 6.88
CA ALA A 375 -0.98 -10.77 5.79
C ALA A 375 -1.68 -12.11 5.56
N PRO A 376 -1.03 -13.28 5.61
CA PRO A 376 -1.72 -14.57 5.39
C PRO A 376 -2.93 -14.78 6.31
N VAL A 377 -2.80 -14.40 7.58
CA VAL A 377 -3.90 -14.52 8.54
C VAL A 377 -5.09 -13.64 8.13
N LEU A 378 -4.80 -12.40 7.73
CA LEU A 378 -5.83 -11.44 7.33
C LEU A 378 -6.46 -11.80 5.99
N ILE A 379 -5.69 -12.29 5.03
CA ILE A 379 -6.21 -12.82 3.75
C ILE A 379 -7.17 -13.97 4.01
N GLY A 380 -6.81 -14.91 4.90
CA GLY A 380 -7.69 -16.02 5.29
C GLY A 380 -9.02 -15.52 5.85
N ILE A 381 -9.01 -14.49 6.70
CA ILE A 381 -10.22 -13.86 7.26
C ILE A 381 -11.04 -13.20 6.15
N VAL A 382 -10.42 -12.40 5.29
CA VAL A 382 -11.09 -11.73 4.15
C VAL A 382 -11.76 -12.75 3.24
N MET A 383 -11.05 -13.81 2.85
CA MET A 383 -11.60 -14.88 2.02
C MET A 383 -12.76 -15.59 2.68
N HIS A 384 -12.67 -15.86 3.99
CA HIS A 384 -13.75 -16.50 4.74
C HIS A 384 -15.01 -15.61 4.73
N ILE A 385 -14.88 -14.32 5.01
CA ILE A 385 -16.00 -13.36 4.99
C ILE A 385 -16.60 -13.28 3.58
N SER A 386 -15.78 -13.12 2.56
CA SER A 386 -16.22 -12.97 1.16
C SER A 386 -16.93 -14.19 0.60
N ASN A 387 -16.73 -15.38 1.20
CA ASN A 387 -17.44 -16.61 0.83
C ASN A 387 -18.65 -16.89 1.73
N ASN A 388 -18.86 -16.13 2.80
CA ASN A 388 -19.95 -16.35 3.73
C ASN A 388 -21.28 -15.81 3.19
N LYS A 389 -22.16 -16.69 2.73
CA LYS A 389 -23.49 -16.32 2.19
C LYS A 389 -24.37 -15.57 3.19
N LYS A 390 -24.19 -15.77 4.50
CA LYS A 390 -24.96 -15.06 5.54
C LYS A 390 -24.56 -13.59 5.61
N VAL A 391 -23.33 -13.24 5.25
CA VAL A 391 -22.79 -11.87 5.24
C VAL A 391 -22.94 -11.23 3.86
N MET A 392 -22.54 -11.94 2.80
CA MET A 392 -22.42 -11.43 1.45
C MET A 392 -23.67 -11.67 0.57
N GLY A 393 -24.62 -12.47 1.03
CA GLY A 393 -25.82 -12.81 0.27
C GLY A 393 -25.48 -13.45 -1.09
N GLN A 394 -25.93 -12.80 -2.17
CA GLN A 394 -25.63 -13.23 -3.55
C GLN A 394 -24.28 -12.72 -4.08
N HIS A 395 -23.56 -11.90 -3.31
CA HIS A 395 -22.31 -11.25 -3.72
C HIS A 395 -21.06 -11.99 -3.17
N THR A 396 -21.14 -13.30 -2.96
CA THR A 396 -19.99 -14.13 -2.60
C THR A 396 -18.96 -14.19 -3.71
N ASN A 397 -17.73 -14.61 -3.37
CA ASN A 397 -16.65 -14.77 -4.35
C ASN A 397 -17.04 -15.66 -5.53
N GLY A 398 -16.59 -15.27 -6.71
CA GLY A 398 -16.54 -16.16 -7.87
C GLY A 398 -15.31 -17.10 -7.82
N TRP A 399 -15.27 -18.03 -8.78
CA TRP A 399 -14.15 -18.98 -8.86
C TRP A 399 -12.78 -18.28 -9.02
N VAL A 400 -12.68 -17.26 -9.89
CA VAL A 400 -11.42 -16.53 -10.14
C VAL A 400 -10.94 -15.81 -8.87
N SER A 401 -11.83 -15.07 -8.18
CA SER A 401 -11.48 -14.38 -6.94
C SER A 401 -10.98 -15.38 -5.88
N ASN A 402 -11.64 -16.54 -5.75
CA ASN A 402 -11.19 -17.57 -4.83
C ASN A 402 -9.83 -18.17 -5.22
N ALA A 403 -9.61 -18.48 -6.50
CA ALA A 403 -8.34 -19.03 -6.96
C ALA A 403 -7.17 -18.08 -6.70
N LEU A 404 -7.34 -16.78 -7.01
CA LEU A 404 -6.32 -15.76 -6.76
C LEU A 404 -6.11 -15.51 -5.26
N GLY A 405 -7.18 -15.49 -4.47
CA GLY A 405 -7.07 -15.34 -3.01
C GLY A 405 -6.36 -16.53 -2.35
N PHE A 406 -6.65 -17.77 -2.76
CA PHE A 406 -5.92 -18.95 -2.28
C PHE A 406 -4.46 -18.94 -2.73
N LEU A 407 -4.18 -18.52 -3.96
CA LEU A 407 -2.81 -18.40 -4.44
C LEU A 407 -2.03 -17.35 -3.62
N ALA A 408 -2.63 -16.18 -3.34
CA ALA A 408 -2.04 -15.17 -2.48
C ALA A 408 -1.74 -15.72 -1.07
N LEU A 409 -2.72 -16.41 -0.47
CA LEU A 409 -2.57 -17.02 0.84
C LEU A 409 -1.41 -18.02 0.87
N ILE A 410 -1.35 -18.94 -0.12
CA ILE A 410 -0.33 -19.98 -0.19
C ILE A 410 1.06 -19.37 -0.41
N VAL A 411 1.20 -18.44 -1.37
CA VAL A 411 2.49 -17.83 -1.69
C VAL A 411 3.05 -17.07 -0.51
N MET A 412 2.21 -16.23 0.14
CA MET A 412 2.65 -15.44 1.29
C MET A 412 2.93 -16.31 2.52
N ALA A 413 2.08 -17.32 2.79
CA ALA A 413 2.32 -18.24 3.90
C ALA A 413 3.60 -19.07 3.68
N ALA A 414 3.82 -19.59 2.47
CA ALA A 414 5.01 -20.36 2.15
C ALA A 414 6.29 -19.52 2.28
N ALA A 415 6.28 -18.29 1.76
CA ALA A 415 7.41 -17.36 1.88
C ALA A 415 7.69 -17.00 3.35
N GLY A 416 6.64 -16.69 4.12
CA GLY A 416 6.75 -16.34 5.54
C GLY A 416 7.25 -17.52 6.40
N ILE A 417 6.72 -18.72 6.20
CA ILE A 417 7.17 -19.94 6.89
C ILE A 417 8.62 -20.23 6.52
N GLY A 418 8.97 -20.15 5.24
CA GLY A 418 10.35 -20.34 4.78
C GLY A 418 11.32 -19.37 5.45
N LEU A 419 10.95 -18.09 5.55
CA LEU A 419 11.78 -17.09 6.22
C LEU A 419 11.95 -17.39 7.72
N ILE A 420 10.85 -17.72 8.42
CA ILE A 420 10.90 -18.08 9.84
C ILE A 420 11.77 -19.32 10.06
N TRP A 421 11.62 -20.34 9.20
CA TRP A 421 12.42 -21.56 9.26
C TRP A 421 13.93 -21.25 9.17
N MET A 422 14.35 -20.44 8.18
CA MET A 422 15.74 -20.03 8.03
C MET A 422 16.26 -19.03 9.08
N ALA A 423 15.37 -18.41 9.83
CA ALA A 423 15.77 -17.54 10.94
C ALA A 423 16.00 -18.33 12.23
N VAL A 424 15.38 -19.51 12.39
CA VAL A 424 15.44 -20.34 13.61
C VAL A 424 16.46 -21.48 13.46
N PHE A 425 16.59 -22.04 12.27
CA PHE A 425 17.45 -23.18 11.95
C PHE A 425 18.52 -22.80 10.93
#